data_33569a63513d57fcd6dca420789b343d
#
_entry.id   33569a63513d57fcd6dca420789b343d
#
_cell.length_a   1.000
_cell.length_b   1.000
_cell.length_c   1.000
_cell.angle_alpha   90.00
_cell.angle_beta   90.00
_cell.angle_gamma   90.00
#
_symmetry.space_group_name_H-M   'P 1'
#
loop_
_entity.id
_entity.type
_entity.pdbx_description
1 polymer ?
#
loop_
_entity_poly.entity_id
_entity_poly.type
_entity_poly.pdbx_seq_one_letter_code
_entity_poly.pdbx_strand_id
1 'polypeptide(L)'
;MDLKKDKYFGTLLPQHDKTPKLIILSLGAGVQSSTLALMAAEGHIQPMPDCAIFADTGYEPPDVYEYLNWLEKQLPFPVYRVMKGNIRDDMVNSVDHGARFPTAPFYTVNAETGKKGMLMRQCTNDYKIQPIRKKIRELLGVGYYKHVKKNVWVEQWIGISTDEIARMKPARDKYIINRWPLLELNINRRQCQDWFEKRGHKKPTKSACICCPFHDDAHWQDMKDNRPEEFADAVDFDKKIRHGSRNVKDKLFLHRSAQPLDQVKFKPKKEQYDMFDNVCEGMCGV
;
A
#
# COMPACT_ATOMS: atom_id res chain seq x y z
N MET A 1 -17.50 21.53 -8.19
CA MET A 1 -16.83 21.28 -9.50
C MET A 1 -17.27 19.88 -9.93
N ASP A 2 -17.98 19.76 -11.02
CA ASP A 2 -18.51 18.47 -11.50
C ASP A 2 -17.37 17.74 -12.24
N LEU A 3 -16.65 16.87 -11.54
CA LEU A 3 -15.49 16.13 -12.04
C LEU A 3 -15.82 15.26 -13.27
N LYS A 4 -17.10 14.92 -13.49
CA LYS A 4 -17.56 14.18 -14.69
C LYS A 4 -17.47 15.01 -15.97
N LYS A 5 -17.37 16.34 -15.88
CA LYS A 5 -17.27 17.27 -17.02
C LYS A 5 -15.86 17.79 -17.26
N ASP A 6 -14.90 17.43 -16.40
CA ASP A 6 -13.50 17.83 -16.59
C ASP A 6 -12.88 16.99 -17.70
N LYS A 7 -12.33 17.66 -18.73
CA LYS A 7 -11.72 17.04 -19.91
C LYS A 7 -10.58 16.05 -19.56
N TYR A 8 -9.92 16.25 -18.42
CA TYR A 8 -8.88 15.36 -17.90
C TYR A 8 -9.45 14.16 -17.13
N PHE A 9 -10.54 14.33 -16.39
CA PHE A 9 -11.21 13.25 -15.65
C PHE A 9 -12.03 12.34 -16.57
N GLY A 10 -12.69 12.88 -17.57
CA GLY A 10 -13.44 12.09 -18.56
C GLY A 10 -12.58 11.12 -19.37
N THR A 11 -11.26 11.40 -19.49
CA THR A 11 -10.29 10.49 -20.15
C THR A 11 -9.76 9.41 -19.22
N LEU A 12 -9.87 9.61 -17.89
CA LEU A 12 -9.36 8.69 -16.86
C LEU A 12 -10.41 7.68 -16.38
N LEU A 13 -11.69 7.98 -16.59
CA LEU A 13 -12.80 7.05 -16.38
C LEU A 13 -13.22 6.47 -17.73
N PRO A 14 -12.67 5.31 -18.14
CA PRO A 14 -13.08 4.70 -19.40
C PRO A 14 -14.58 4.44 -19.36
N GLN A 15 -15.31 5.03 -20.29
CA GLN A 15 -16.71 4.73 -20.50
C GLN A 15 -16.78 3.32 -21.14
N HIS A 16 -17.19 2.34 -20.36
CA HIS A 16 -17.57 1.05 -20.89
C HIS A 16 -19.08 0.97 -21.01
N ASP A 17 -19.55 0.59 -22.20
CA ASP A 17 -20.99 0.38 -22.47
C ASP A 17 -21.57 -0.82 -21.71
N LYS A 18 -20.75 -1.58 -21.00
CA LYS A 18 -21.13 -2.81 -20.29
C LYS A 18 -20.79 -2.70 -18.81
N THR A 19 -21.64 -3.29 -17.98
CA THR A 19 -21.40 -3.44 -16.54
C THR A 19 -20.14 -4.28 -16.27
N PRO A 20 -19.35 -3.94 -15.24
CA PRO A 20 -18.21 -4.77 -14.84
C PRO A 20 -18.67 -6.17 -14.44
N LYS A 21 -17.85 -7.17 -14.74
CA LYS A 21 -18.10 -8.54 -14.28
C LYS A 21 -17.89 -8.68 -12.77
N LEU A 22 -17.06 -7.83 -12.20
CA LEU A 22 -16.69 -7.82 -10.80
C LEU A 22 -16.27 -6.41 -10.39
N ILE A 23 -16.72 -5.96 -9.23
CA ILE A 23 -16.32 -4.70 -8.59
C ILE A 23 -15.53 -5.06 -7.34
N ILE A 24 -14.29 -4.67 -7.28
CA ILE A 24 -13.42 -4.97 -6.14
C ILE A 24 -12.91 -3.69 -5.47
N LEU A 25 -12.73 -3.76 -4.15
CA LEU A 25 -12.01 -2.76 -3.41
C LEU A 25 -10.58 -3.25 -3.12
N SER A 26 -9.57 -2.51 -3.58
CA SER A 26 -8.18 -2.72 -3.14
C SER A 26 -8.02 -2.16 -1.73
N LEU A 27 -8.04 -3.05 -0.73
CA LEU A 27 -8.03 -2.68 0.68
C LEU A 27 -6.59 -2.64 1.21
N GLY A 28 -6.16 -1.49 1.72
CA GLY A 28 -4.84 -1.33 2.36
C GLY A 28 -4.90 -1.29 3.89
N ALA A 29 -6.10 -1.37 4.49
CA ALA A 29 -6.35 -1.20 5.92
C ALA A 29 -5.85 0.15 6.51
N GLY A 30 -5.55 1.13 5.66
CA GLY A 30 -5.25 2.51 6.05
C GLY A 30 -6.49 3.40 6.01
N VAL A 31 -6.34 4.68 6.38
CA VAL A 31 -7.47 5.62 6.54
C VAL A 31 -8.35 5.70 5.29
N GLN A 32 -7.77 5.97 4.11
CA GLN A 32 -8.58 6.19 2.90
C GLN A 32 -9.32 4.93 2.44
N SER A 33 -8.62 3.79 2.36
CA SER A 33 -9.22 2.55 1.88
C SER A 33 -10.28 2.01 2.84
N SER A 34 -10.11 2.23 4.15
CA SER A 34 -11.09 1.84 5.16
C SER A 34 -12.31 2.77 5.17
N THR A 35 -12.11 4.10 5.00
CA THR A 35 -13.22 5.04 4.78
C THR A 35 -14.04 4.60 3.58
N LEU A 36 -13.38 4.29 2.47
CA LEU A 36 -14.03 3.86 1.23
C LEU A 36 -14.84 2.57 1.44
N ALA A 37 -14.30 1.59 2.17
CA ALA A 37 -14.97 0.34 2.49
C ALA A 37 -16.24 0.56 3.32
N LEU A 38 -16.15 1.35 4.39
CA LEU A 38 -17.26 1.63 5.28
C LEU A 38 -18.32 2.53 4.63
N MET A 39 -17.91 3.53 3.83
CA MET A 39 -18.85 4.36 3.06
C MET A 39 -19.64 3.53 2.04
N ALA A 40 -19.00 2.53 1.41
CA ALA A 40 -19.70 1.60 0.54
C ALA A 40 -20.68 0.71 1.32
N ALA A 41 -20.26 0.18 2.48
CA ALA A 41 -21.10 -0.63 3.35
C ALA A 41 -22.34 0.13 3.87
N GLU A 42 -22.19 1.42 4.14
CA GLU A 42 -23.28 2.32 4.55
C GLU A 42 -24.13 2.85 3.38
N GLY A 43 -23.83 2.47 2.13
CA GLY A 43 -24.58 2.87 0.94
C GLY A 43 -24.27 4.28 0.41
N HIS A 44 -23.26 4.96 0.93
CA HIS A 44 -22.87 6.30 0.47
C HIS A 44 -22.19 6.28 -0.92
N ILE A 45 -21.67 5.12 -1.32
CA ILE A 45 -21.00 4.92 -2.62
C ILE A 45 -21.60 3.71 -3.29
N GLN A 46 -22.00 3.88 -4.54
CA GLN A 46 -22.66 2.84 -5.33
C GLN A 46 -21.95 2.65 -6.69
N PRO A 47 -22.09 1.44 -7.30
CA PRO A 47 -22.60 0.20 -6.68
C PRO A 47 -21.65 -0.32 -5.62
N MET A 48 -22.15 -1.06 -4.63
CA MET A 48 -21.33 -1.66 -3.59
C MET A 48 -20.33 -2.67 -4.20
N PRO A 49 -19.07 -2.75 -3.72
CA PRO A 49 -18.14 -3.76 -4.17
C PRO A 49 -18.63 -5.19 -3.91
N ASP A 50 -18.32 -6.10 -4.83
CA ASP A 50 -18.57 -7.54 -4.63
C ASP A 50 -17.64 -8.13 -3.56
N CYS A 51 -16.45 -7.57 -3.43
CA CYS A 51 -15.47 -7.97 -2.41
C CYS A 51 -14.39 -6.91 -2.21
N ALA A 52 -13.65 -7.03 -1.10
CA ALA A 52 -12.37 -6.36 -0.91
C ALA A 52 -11.22 -7.36 -0.98
N ILE A 53 -10.04 -6.91 -1.41
CA ILE A 53 -8.82 -7.72 -1.44
C ILE A 53 -7.74 -6.97 -0.66
N PHE A 54 -7.28 -7.56 0.44
CA PHE A 54 -6.15 -7.10 1.22
C PHE A 54 -4.91 -7.90 0.86
N ALA A 55 -3.87 -7.22 0.39
CA ALA A 55 -2.59 -7.86 0.09
C ALA A 55 -1.67 -7.76 1.30
N ASP A 56 -1.53 -8.88 1.99
CA ASP A 56 -0.69 -9.04 3.17
C ASP A 56 0.77 -9.23 2.75
N THR A 57 1.64 -8.39 3.31
CA THR A 57 3.10 -8.52 3.12
C THR A 57 3.74 -9.48 4.11
N GLY A 58 2.95 -9.98 5.09
CA GLY A 58 3.43 -10.79 6.21
C GLY A 58 4.26 -10.02 7.24
N TYR A 59 4.36 -8.70 7.09
CA TYR A 59 5.20 -7.86 7.96
C TYR A 59 4.56 -6.49 8.24
N GLU A 60 3.22 -6.44 8.32
CA GLU A 60 2.52 -5.28 8.85
C GLU A 60 2.55 -5.30 10.40
N PRO A 61 2.44 -4.15 11.09
CA PRO A 61 2.31 -4.10 12.54
C PRO A 61 1.10 -4.90 13.07
N PRO A 62 1.15 -5.48 14.28
CA PRO A 62 0.06 -6.26 14.86
C PRO A 62 -1.28 -5.51 14.91
N ASP A 63 -1.26 -4.23 15.23
CA ASP A 63 -2.44 -3.36 15.31
C ASP A 63 -3.16 -3.19 13.96
N VAL A 64 -2.43 -3.32 12.84
CA VAL A 64 -3.03 -3.34 11.49
C VAL A 64 -3.87 -4.61 11.30
N TYR A 65 -3.39 -5.77 11.75
CA TYR A 65 -4.15 -7.02 11.68
C TYR A 65 -5.36 -7.00 12.61
N GLU A 66 -5.23 -6.46 13.82
CA GLU A 66 -6.34 -6.27 14.75
C GLU A 66 -7.41 -5.34 14.17
N TYR A 67 -6.97 -4.24 13.54
CA TYR A 67 -7.87 -3.32 12.86
C TYR A 67 -8.58 -4.00 11.69
N LEU A 68 -7.85 -4.76 10.87
CA LEU A 68 -8.42 -5.49 9.75
C LEU A 68 -9.46 -6.53 10.22
N ASN A 69 -9.18 -7.26 11.31
CA ASN A 69 -10.13 -8.21 11.92
C ASN A 69 -11.43 -7.52 12.38
N TRP A 70 -11.32 -6.29 12.87
CA TRP A 70 -12.48 -5.48 13.22
C TRP A 70 -13.22 -5.01 11.98
N LEU A 71 -12.51 -4.46 10.99
CA LEU A 71 -13.08 -3.92 9.76
C LEU A 71 -13.86 -4.98 8.98
N GLU A 72 -13.33 -6.19 8.85
CA GLU A 72 -14.00 -7.30 8.16
C GLU A 72 -15.38 -7.61 8.73
N LYS A 73 -15.56 -7.44 10.05
CA LYS A 73 -16.88 -7.65 10.72
C LYS A 73 -17.88 -6.52 10.45
N GLN A 74 -17.42 -5.37 9.96
CA GLN A 74 -18.29 -4.23 9.63
C GLN A 74 -18.77 -4.26 8.18
N LEU A 75 -18.14 -5.08 7.31
CA LEU A 75 -18.40 -5.06 5.89
C LEU A 75 -19.43 -6.12 5.49
N PRO A 76 -20.44 -5.79 4.65
CA PRO A 76 -21.43 -6.73 4.15
C PRO A 76 -20.91 -7.60 2.99
N PHE A 77 -19.68 -7.37 2.55
CA PHE A 77 -19.02 -8.12 1.48
C PHE A 77 -17.72 -8.77 1.97
N PRO A 78 -17.31 -9.89 1.36
CA PRO A 78 -16.13 -10.63 1.81
C PRO A 78 -14.83 -9.85 1.61
N VAL A 79 -13.89 -10.04 2.54
CA VAL A 79 -12.51 -9.55 2.42
C VAL A 79 -11.59 -10.75 2.18
N TYR A 80 -10.93 -10.78 1.03
CA TYR A 80 -9.93 -11.80 0.72
C TYR A 80 -8.55 -11.32 1.14
N ARG A 81 -7.91 -12.01 2.06
CA ARG A 81 -6.51 -11.80 2.39
C ARG A 81 -5.64 -12.63 1.46
N VAL A 82 -4.76 -11.97 0.73
CA VAL A 82 -3.84 -12.60 -0.22
C VAL A 82 -2.40 -12.31 0.17
N MET A 83 -1.54 -13.30 0.06
CA MET A 83 -0.14 -13.20 0.44
C MET A 83 0.74 -13.84 -0.65
N LYS A 84 1.90 -13.26 -0.90
CA LYS A 84 2.96 -13.88 -1.70
C LYS A 84 3.93 -14.68 -0.82
N GLY A 85 4.24 -14.14 0.35
CA GLY A 85 5.20 -14.61 1.32
C GLY A 85 5.46 -13.51 2.36
N ASN A 86 6.30 -13.78 3.34
CA ASN A 86 6.73 -12.77 4.29
C ASN A 86 7.86 -11.93 3.68
N ILE A 87 7.62 -10.64 3.47
CA ILE A 87 8.59 -9.75 2.80
C ILE A 87 9.92 -9.64 3.54
N ARG A 88 9.90 -9.66 4.89
CA ARG A 88 11.10 -9.64 5.73
C ARG A 88 11.94 -10.90 5.50
N ASP A 89 11.31 -12.05 5.62
CA ASP A 89 11.98 -13.34 5.52
C ASP A 89 12.51 -13.58 4.10
N ASP A 90 11.75 -13.23 3.07
CA ASP A 90 12.17 -13.33 1.67
C ASP A 90 13.41 -12.45 1.40
N MET A 91 13.48 -11.25 2.00
CA MET A 91 14.63 -10.35 1.86
C MET A 91 15.86 -10.90 2.59
N VAL A 92 15.71 -11.34 3.84
CA VAL A 92 16.81 -11.92 4.64
C VAL A 92 17.32 -13.18 3.96
N ASN A 93 16.44 -14.11 3.60
CA ASN A 93 16.82 -15.35 2.91
C ASN A 93 17.52 -15.10 1.58
N SER A 94 17.17 -14.04 0.86
CA SER A 94 17.83 -13.70 -0.41
C SER A 94 19.25 -13.18 -0.22
N VAL A 95 19.54 -12.54 0.91
CA VAL A 95 20.92 -12.16 1.29
C VAL A 95 21.75 -13.41 1.56
N ASP A 96 21.21 -14.34 2.36
CA ASP A 96 21.93 -15.53 2.82
C ASP A 96 22.13 -16.60 1.71
N HIS A 97 21.12 -16.77 0.86
CA HIS A 97 21.09 -17.86 -0.12
C HIS A 97 21.23 -17.44 -1.58
N GLY A 98 21.46 -16.14 -1.84
CA GLY A 98 21.67 -15.63 -3.22
C GLY A 98 20.44 -15.71 -4.13
N ALA A 99 19.24 -15.87 -3.57
CA ALA A 99 17.98 -15.80 -4.30
C ALA A 99 17.73 -14.36 -4.83
N ARG A 100 16.72 -14.20 -5.70
CA ARG A 100 16.31 -12.85 -6.16
C ARG A 100 15.91 -11.99 -4.98
N PHE A 101 16.67 -10.92 -4.74
CA PHE A 101 16.38 -9.95 -3.68
C PHE A 101 15.12 -9.14 -4.03
N PRO A 102 14.04 -9.24 -3.22
CA PRO A 102 12.85 -8.42 -3.41
C PRO A 102 13.19 -6.99 -3.00
N THR A 103 13.42 -6.10 -3.96
CA THR A 103 13.88 -4.74 -3.65
C THR A 103 12.77 -3.89 -3.05
N ALA A 104 13.02 -3.37 -1.84
CA ALA A 104 12.34 -2.20 -1.30
C ALA A 104 13.20 -0.95 -1.57
N PRO A 105 12.66 0.27 -1.41
CA PRO A 105 13.38 1.50 -1.69
C PRO A 105 14.39 1.83 -0.57
N PHE A 106 15.30 0.89 -0.29
CA PHE A 106 16.36 1.08 0.69
C PHE A 106 17.30 2.20 0.27
N TYR A 107 17.73 2.99 1.23
CA TYR A 107 18.79 3.96 1.02
C TYR A 107 20.11 3.24 0.88
N THR A 108 20.95 3.70 -0.04
CA THR A 108 22.21 3.05 -0.38
C THR A 108 23.40 3.96 -0.16
N VAL A 109 24.52 3.36 0.18
CA VAL A 109 25.83 4.03 0.16
C VAL A 109 26.80 3.13 -0.61
N ASN A 110 27.35 3.66 -1.68
CA ASN A 110 28.39 2.98 -2.43
C ASN A 110 29.66 2.88 -1.59
N ALA A 111 30.19 1.66 -1.44
CA ALA A 111 31.31 1.40 -0.54
C ALA A 111 32.62 2.08 -0.97
N GLU A 112 32.82 2.30 -2.27
CA GLU A 112 34.06 2.88 -2.84
C GLU A 112 33.98 4.41 -2.92
N THR A 113 32.85 4.93 -3.38
CA THR A 113 32.70 6.36 -3.69
C THR A 113 32.00 7.15 -2.59
N GLY A 114 31.37 6.48 -1.61
CA GLY A 114 30.54 7.12 -0.59
C GLY A 114 29.23 7.73 -1.15
N LYS A 115 28.95 7.59 -2.44
CA LYS A 115 27.75 8.16 -3.08
C LYS A 115 26.49 7.53 -2.49
N LYS A 116 25.56 8.39 -2.11
CA LYS A 116 24.23 7.99 -1.62
C LYS A 116 23.26 7.81 -2.78
N GLY A 117 22.35 6.85 -2.63
CA GLY A 117 21.28 6.56 -3.59
C GLY A 117 20.09 5.88 -2.92
N MET A 118 19.20 5.35 -3.74
CA MET A 118 18.04 4.57 -3.29
C MET A 118 17.72 3.48 -4.30
N LEU A 119 17.36 2.28 -3.83
CA LEU A 119 16.93 1.19 -4.69
C LEU A 119 15.53 1.46 -5.26
N MET A 120 15.27 0.84 -6.42
CA MET A 120 13.93 0.88 -7.02
C MET A 120 12.91 0.16 -6.14
N ARG A 121 11.73 0.75 -6.01
CA ARG A 121 10.61 0.17 -5.27
C ARG A 121 9.94 -0.94 -6.09
N GLN A 122 10.21 -2.19 -5.80
CA GLN A 122 9.54 -3.35 -6.40
C GLN A 122 8.59 -4.07 -5.44
N CYS A 123 8.75 -3.86 -4.13
CA CYS A 123 7.95 -4.51 -3.10
C CYS A 123 6.43 -4.33 -3.30
N THR A 124 5.97 -3.16 -3.72
CA THR A 124 4.56 -2.91 -4.02
C THR A 124 4.04 -3.78 -5.15
N ASN A 125 4.80 -3.89 -6.26
CA ASN A 125 4.41 -4.76 -7.35
C ASN A 125 4.36 -6.23 -6.91
N ASP A 126 5.42 -6.69 -6.23
CA ASP A 126 5.62 -8.11 -5.95
C ASP A 126 4.72 -8.63 -4.83
N TYR A 127 4.49 -7.84 -3.78
CA TYR A 127 3.75 -8.26 -2.58
C TYR A 127 2.32 -7.71 -2.51
N LYS A 128 1.96 -6.71 -3.32
CA LYS A 128 0.61 -6.14 -3.30
C LYS A 128 -0.09 -6.31 -4.64
N ILE A 129 0.45 -5.75 -5.73
CA ILE A 129 -0.23 -5.75 -7.04
C ILE A 129 -0.38 -7.18 -7.60
N GLN A 130 0.70 -7.96 -7.62
CA GLN A 130 0.66 -9.30 -8.19
C GLN A 130 -0.29 -10.26 -7.44
N PRO A 131 -0.31 -10.33 -6.09
CA PRO A 131 -1.28 -11.13 -5.35
C PRO A 131 -2.73 -10.71 -5.61
N ILE A 132 -3.02 -9.40 -5.65
CA ILE A 132 -4.36 -8.87 -5.96
C ILE A 132 -4.78 -9.31 -7.38
N ARG A 133 -3.91 -9.13 -8.37
CA ARG A 133 -4.17 -9.56 -9.77
C ARG A 133 -4.42 -11.06 -9.88
N LYS A 134 -3.65 -11.87 -9.16
CA LYS A 134 -3.86 -13.32 -9.09
C LYS A 134 -5.24 -13.66 -8.54
N LYS A 135 -5.66 -12.99 -7.46
CA LYS A 135 -6.98 -13.19 -6.86
C LYS A 135 -8.11 -12.72 -7.78
N ILE A 136 -7.98 -11.60 -8.44
CA ILE A 136 -8.96 -11.14 -9.45
C ILE A 136 -9.14 -12.20 -10.54
N ARG A 137 -8.06 -12.75 -11.07
CA ARG A 137 -8.12 -13.81 -12.11
C ARG A 137 -8.79 -15.07 -11.59
N GLU A 138 -8.52 -15.46 -10.34
CA GLU A 138 -9.16 -16.59 -9.66
C GLU A 138 -10.69 -16.36 -9.58
N LEU A 139 -11.12 -15.18 -9.11
CA LEU A 139 -12.53 -14.82 -9.00
C LEU A 139 -13.24 -14.76 -10.36
N LEU A 140 -12.52 -14.42 -11.43
CA LEU A 140 -13.03 -14.48 -12.81
C LEU A 140 -13.04 -15.91 -13.39
N GLY A 141 -12.54 -16.91 -12.69
CA GLY A 141 -12.38 -18.29 -13.20
C GLY A 141 -11.35 -18.41 -14.32
N VAL A 142 -10.37 -17.48 -14.39
CA VAL A 142 -9.36 -17.44 -15.46
C VAL A 142 -8.02 -17.98 -14.96
N GLY A 143 -7.59 -19.11 -15.51
CA GLY A 143 -6.30 -19.73 -15.18
C GLY A 143 -5.10 -18.83 -15.49
N TYR A 144 -3.97 -19.12 -14.83
CA TYR A 144 -2.77 -18.26 -14.85
C TYR A 144 -2.28 -17.88 -16.26
N TYR A 145 -2.26 -18.85 -17.19
CA TYR A 145 -1.79 -18.65 -18.58
C TYR A 145 -2.89 -18.31 -19.58
N LYS A 146 -4.15 -18.20 -19.15
CA LYS A 146 -5.28 -17.91 -20.05
C LYS A 146 -5.52 -16.41 -20.14
N HIS A 147 -5.93 -15.93 -21.31
CA HIS A 147 -6.33 -14.53 -21.48
C HIS A 147 -7.74 -14.29 -20.94
N VAL A 148 -7.94 -13.13 -20.30
CA VAL A 148 -9.29 -12.65 -19.98
C VAL A 148 -9.98 -12.27 -21.28
N LYS A 149 -11.24 -12.69 -21.46
CA LYS A 149 -12.03 -12.38 -22.67
C LYS A 149 -12.18 -10.85 -22.82
N LYS A 150 -12.13 -10.34 -24.05
CA LYS A 150 -12.19 -8.90 -24.36
C LYS A 150 -13.44 -8.18 -23.84
N ASN A 151 -14.54 -8.91 -23.65
CA ASN A 151 -15.80 -8.36 -23.14
C ASN A 151 -15.97 -8.51 -21.62
N VAL A 152 -14.94 -8.96 -20.90
CA VAL A 152 -14.93 -9.10 -19.44
C VAL A 152 -13.98 -8.07 -18.88
N TRP A 153 -14.46 -7.27 -17.94
CA TRP A 153 -13.66 -6.30 -17.23
C TRP A 153 -14.04 -6.21 -15.75
N VAL A 154 -13.13 -5.67 -14.95
CA VAL A 154 -13.24 -5.53 -13.49
C VAL A 154 -13.07 -4.06 -13.14
N GLU A 155 -13.96 -3.53 -12.33
CA GLU A 155 -13.78 -2.23 -11.70
C GLU A 155 -13.01 -2.41 -10.40
N GLN A 156 -11.87 -1.72 -10.28
CA GLN A 156 -11.04 -1.76 -9.08
C GLN A 156 -11.06 -0.41 -8.39
N TRP A 157 -11.62 -0.36 -7.19
CA TRP A 157 -11.63 0.83 -6.37
C TRP A 157 -10.32 0.99 -5.62
N ILE A 158 -9.77 2.20 -5.65
CA ILE A 158 -8.51 2.55 -4.98
C ILE A 158 -8.76 3.75 -4.10
N GLY A 159 -8.35 3.64 -2.82
CA GLY A 159 -8.49 4.69 -1.80
C GLY A 159 -7.45 5.80 -1.97
N ILE A 160 -7.55 6.58 -3.04
CA ILE A 160 -6.78 7.80 -3.26
C ILE A 160 -7.69 8.99 -2.99
N SER A 161 -7.27 9.88 -2.10
CA SER A 161 -7.94 11.13 -1.74
C SER A 161 -7.40 12.32 -2.52
N THR A 162 -8.08 13.48 -2.47
CA THR A 162 -7.76 14.65 -3.30
C THR A 162 -6.36 15.21 -3.08
N ASP A 163 -5.82 15.07 -1.88
CA ASP A 163 -4.45 15.43 -1.52
C ASP A 163 -3.38 14.51 -2.11
N GLU A 164 -3.79 13.36 -2.66
CA GLU A 164 -2.91 12.36 -3.27
C GLU A 164 -3.18 12.14 -4.77
N ILE A 165 -3.84 13.06 -5.43
CA ILE A 165 -4.26 12.93 -6.84
C ILE A 165 -3.10 12.58 -7.80
N ALA A 166 -1.89 13.07 -7.52
CA ALA A 166 -0.69 12.77 -8.30
C ALA A 166 -0.32 11.26 -8.34
N ARG A 167 -0.89 10.47 -7.43
CA ARG A 167 -0.70 9.01 -7.37
C ARG A 167 -1.65 8.23 -8.30
N MET A 168 -2.63 8.90 -8.86
CA MET A 168 -3.62 8.28 -9.74
C MET A 168 -2.97 7.79 -11.04
N LYS A 169 -3.14 6.50 -11.34
CA LYS A 169 -2.63 5.87 -12.56
C LYS A 169 -3.62 4.82 -13.07
N PRO A 170 -3.72 4.64 -14.39
CA PRO A 170 -4.51 3.55 -14.96
C PRO A 170 -3.90 2.19 -14.59
N ALA A 171 -4.74 1.17 -14.52
CA ALA A 171 -4.28 -0.20 -14.34
C ALA A 171 -3.43 -0.66 -15.54
N ARG A 172 -2.42 -1.49 -15.29
CA ARG A 172 -1.57 -2.07 -16.34
C ARG A 172 -2.32 -3.10 -17.18
N ASP A 173 -3.27 -3.80 -16.57
CA ASP A 173 -4.06 -4.84 -17.22
C ASP A 173 -5.26 -4.25 -17.91
N LYS A 174 -5.43 -4.51 -19.20
CA LYS A 174 -6.54 -3.99 -20.03
C LYS A 174 -7.94 -4.38 -19.53
N TYR A 175 -8.05 -5.44 -18.73
CA TYR A 175 -9.31 -5.91 -18.16
C TYR A 175 -9.61 -5.34 -16.77
N ILE A 176 -8.73 -4.52 -16.21
CA ILE A 176 -8.90 -3.83 -14.92
C ILE A 176 -9.03 -2.34 -15.18
N ILE A 177 -10.05 -1.73 -14.61
CA ILE A 177 -10.28 -0.30 -14.69
C ILE A 177 -10.31 0.24 -13.27
N ASN A 178 -9.37 1.14 -12.97
CA ASN A 178 -9.30 1.79 -11.68
C ASN A 178 -10.39 2.84 -11.55
N ARG A 179 -11.05 2.88 -10.40
CA ARG A 179 -11.98 3.92 -9.98
C ARG A 179 -11.50 4.53 -8.66
N TRP A 180 -11.72 5.80 -8.47
CA TRP A 180 -11.27 6.55 -7.30
C TRP A 180 -12.44 7.29 -6.64
N PRO A 181 -13.33 6.59 -5.91
CA PRO A 181 -14.57 7.19 -5.41
C PRO A 181 -14.36 8.36 -4.45
N LEU A 182 -13.26 8.40 -3.68
CA LEU A 182 -12.94 9.56 -2.82
C LEU A 182 -12.64 10.81 -3.64
N LEU A 183 -12.04 10.68 -4.83
CA LEU A 183 -11.85 11.82 -5.75
C LEU A 183 -13.18 12.27 -6.34
N GLU A 184 -14.05 11.33 -6.72
CA GLU A 184 -15.39 11.63 -7.23
C GLU A 184 -16.22 12.43 -6.21
N LEU A 185 -16.05 12.12 -4.93
CA LEU A 185 -16.72 12.79 -3.80
C LEU A 185 -15.97 14.03 -3.29
N ASN A 186 -14.81 14.36 -3.88
CA ASN A 186 -13.95 15.47 -3.47
C ASN A 186 -13.52 15.39 -1.99
N ILE A 187 -13.15 14.19 -1.53
CA ILE A 187 -12.76 13.92 -0.15
C ILE A 187 -11.22 13.87 -0.03
N ASN A 188 -10.68 14.63 0.91
CA ASN A 188 -9.28 14.60 1.29
C ASN A 188 -9.03 13.67 2.49
N ARG A 189 -7.76 13.41 2.84
CA ARG A 189 -7.39 12.52 3.93
C ARG A 189 -7.93 12.99 5.30
N ARG A 190 -7.92 14.30 5.59
CA ARG A 190 -8.46 14.84 6.83
C ARG A 190 -9.96 14.56 6.94
N GLN A 191 -10.70 14.78 5.87
CA GLN A 191 -12.13 14.47 5.82
C GLN A 191 -12.41 12.97 6.03
N CYS A 192 -11.52 12.07 5.54
CA CYS A 192 -11.61 10.66 5.89
C CYS A 192 -11.45 10.43 7.41
N GLN A 193 -10.49 11.09 8.05
CA GLN A 193 -10.30 11.00 9.51
C GLN A 193 -11.51 11.54 10.28
N ASP A 194 -12.00 12.72 9.90
CA ASP A 194 -13.20 13.34 10.49
C ASP A 194 -14.44 12.43 10.34
N TRP A 195 -14.49 11.67 9.23
CA TRP A 195 -15.58 10.72 8.97
C TRP A 195 -15.60 9.57 10.00
N PHE A 196 -14.43 9.03 10.38
CA PHE A 196 -14.31 8.04 11.46
C PHE A 196 -14.74 8.62 12.81
N GLU A 197 -14.28 9.83 13.15
CA GLU A 197 -14.60 10.49 14.41
C GLU A 197 -16.10 10.72 14.59
N LYS A 198 -16.75 11.26 13.55
CA LYS A 198 -18.20 11.54 13.57
C LYS A 198 -19.05 10.29 13.75
N ARG A 199 -18.56 9.11 13.39
CA ARG A 199 -19.27 7.84 13.48
C ARG A 199 -18.86 6.96 14.66
N GLY A 200 -17.86 7.39 15.42
CA GLY A 200 -17.32 6.59 16.52
C GLY A 200 -16.67 5.27 16.06
N HIS A 201 -16.26 5.18 14.81
CA HIS A 201 -15.56 3.99 14.30
C HIS A 201 -14.13 3.92 14.83
N LYS A 202 -13.62 2.67 15.00
CA LYS A 202 -12.20 2.44 15.30
C LYS A 202 -11.34 3.04 14.18
N LYS A 203 -10.44 3.95 14.53
CA LYS A 203 -9.52 4.54 13.55
C LYS A 203 -8.43 3.54 13.15
N PRO A 204 -8.10 3.45 11.86
CA PRO A 204 -6.96 2.66 11.42
C PRO A 204 -5.65 3.33 11.83
N THR A 205 -4.68 2.51 12.17
CA THR A 205 -3.28 2.92 12.29
C THR A 205 -2.64 3.06 10.91
N LYS A 206 -1.40 3.53 10.85
CA LYS A 206 -0.67 3.62 9.59
C LYS A 206 -0.34 2.21 9.08
N SER A 207 -0.98 1.79 7.99
CA SER A 207 -0.67 0.52 7.35
C SER A 207 0.58 0.64 6.48
N ALA A 208 1.69 0.18 7.01
CA ALA A 208 2.97 0.08 6.31
C ALA A 208 3.83 -0.99 6.99
N CYS A 209 4.60 -1.76 6.20
CA CYS A 209 5.50 -2.77 6.75
C CYS A 209 6.42 -2.17 7.83
N ILE A 210 6.70 -2.90 8.89
CA ILE A 210 7.59 -2.47 10.00
C ILE A 210 8.93 -1.97 9.46
N CYS A 211 9.50 -2.64 8.45
CA CYS A 211 10.77 -2.29 7.82
C CYS A 211 10.67 -1.29 6.65
N CYS A 212 9.60 -0.52 6.53
CA CYS A 212 9.43 0.36 5.38
C CYS A 212 10.43 1.53 5.40
N PRO A 213 11.27 1.72 4.37
CA PRO A 213 12.21 2.85 4.34
C PRO A 213 11.54 4.23 4.24
N PHE A 214 10.25 4.27 3.91
CA PHE A 214 9.47 5.51 3.85
C PHE A 214 8.85 5.93 5.19
N HIS A 215 9.24 5.30 6.29
CA HIS A 215 8.91 5.84 7.60
C HIS A 215 9.67 7.16 7.84
N ASP A 216 8.97 8.15 8.32
CA ASP A 216 9.56 9.42 8.76
C ASP A 216 10.21 9.29 10.15
N ASP A 217 10.94 10.32 10.54
CA ASP A 217 11.62 10.36 11.85
C ASP A 217 10.61 10.26 13.01
N ALA A 218 9.43 10.84 12.86
CA ALA A 218 8.40 10.78 13.90
C ALA A 218 7.84 9.36 14.08
N HIS A 219 7.64 8.63 12.97
CA HIS A 219 7.19 7.23 13.02
C HIS A 219 8.26 6.32 13.63
N TRP A 220 9.55 6.49 13.25
CA TRP A 220 10.64 5.75 13.85
C TRP A 220 10.79 6.04 15.35
N GLN A 221 10.62 7.31 15.75
CA GLN A 221 10.66 7.70 17.17
C GLN A 221 9.49 7.08 17.94
N ASP A 222 8.26 7.18 17.39
CA ASP A 222 7.08 6.55 17.99
C ASP A 222 7.24 5.04 18.14
N MET A 223 7.77 4.36 17.10
CA MET A 223 8.05 2.94 17.16
C MET A 223 9.06 2.60 18.28
N LYS A 224 10.12 3.40 18.40
CA LYS A 224 11.14 3.24 19.42
C LYS A 224 10.59 3.42 20.84
N ASP A 225 9.71 4.40 21.05
CA ASP A 225 9.21 4.78 22.37
C ASP A 225 8.02 3.92 22.81
N ASN A 226 7.13 3.58 21.89
CA ASN A 226 5.84 2.97 22.20
C ASN A 226 5.73 1.50 21.73
N ARG A 227 6.60 1.07 20.82
CA ARG A 227 6.60 -0.30 20.23
C ARG A 227 8.03 -0.84 20.12
N PRO A 228 8.75 -0.98 21.28
CA PRO A 228 10.17 -1.29 21.30
C PRO A 228 10.52 -2.64 20.67
N GLU A 229 9.62 -3.61 20.69
CA GLU A 229 9.83 -4.92 20.05
C GLU A 229 9.84 -4.79 18.53
N GLU A 230 8.92 -4.02 17.95
CA GLU A 230 8.88 -3.74 16.49
C GLU A 230 10.13 -2.95 16.08
N PHE A 231 10.56 -1.98 16.89
CA PHE A 231 11.79 -1.23 16.62
C PHE A 231 13.02 -2.11 16.67
N ALA A 232 13.12 -3.01 17.65
CA ALA A 232 14.22 -3.96 17.77
C ALA A 232 14.27 -4.91 16.57
N ASP A 233 13.12 -5.39 16.09
CA ASP A 233 13.03 -6.22 14.89
C ASP A 233 13.43 -5.45 13.62
N ALA A 234 13.02 -4.17 13.48
CA ALA A 234 13.46 -3.31 12.39
C ALA A 234 14.98 -3.07 12.42
N VAL A 235 15.58 -2.91 13.60
CA VAL A 235 17.04 -2.79 13.77
C VAL A 235 17.74 -4.08 13.38
N ASP A 236 17.25 -5.23 13.80
CA ASP A 236 17.79 -6.55 13.41
C ASP A 236 17.72 -6.72 11.87
N PHE A 237 16.58 -6.39 11.28
CA PHE A 237 16.41 -6.44 9.83
C PHE A 237 17.37 -5.49 9.11
N ASP A 238 17.52 -4.24 9.56
CA ASP A 238 18.45 -3.26 8.99
C ASP A 238 19.91 -3.77 9.02
N LYS A 239 20.30 -4.49 10.08
CA LYS A 239 21.62 -5.13 10.19
C LYS A 239 21.78 -6.28 9.20
N LYS A 240 20.77 -7.15 9.08
CA LYS A 240 20.80 -8.33 8.20
C LYS A 240 20.88 -7.97 6.73
N ILE A 241 20.17 -6.94 6.28
CA ILE A 241 20.22 -6.50 4.88
C ILE A 241 21.41 -5.63 4.52
N ARG A 242 22.24 -5.22 5.48
CA ARG A 242 23.29 -4.19 5.35
C ARG A 242 24.20 -4.38 4.14
N HIS A 243 24.59 -5.58 3.84
CA HIS A 243 25.50 -5.90 2.75
C HIS A 243 24.78 -6.26 1.45
N GLY A 244 23.48 -6.06 1.41
CA GLY A 244 22.66 -6.33 0.23
C GLY A 244 22.65 -7.81 -0.14
N SER A 245 22.58 -8.08 -1.43
CA SER A 245 22.63 -9.41 -1.99
C SER A 245 23.71 -9.48 -3.09
N ARG A 246 23.94 -10.67 -3.66
CA ARG A 246 24.92 -10.90 -4.73
C ARG A 246 24.85 -9.85 -5.87
N ASN A 247 23.66 -9.30 -6.13
CA ASN A 247 23.41 -8.32 -7.19
C ASN A 247 23.35 -6.86 -6.70
N VAL A 248 23.45 -6.62 -5.38
CA VAL A 248 23.42 -5.29 -4.77
C VAL A 248 24.66 -5.11 -3.93
N LYS A 249 25.67 -4.43 -4.49
CA LYS A 249 26.98 -4.25 -3.85
C LYS A 249 27.05 -3.11 -2.85
N ASP A 250 26.10 -2.16 -2.93
CA ASP A 250 26.04 -1.01 -2.04
C ASP A 250 25.53 -1.43 -0.65
N LYS A 251 25.96 -0.70 0.39
CA LYS A 251 25.41 -0.86 1.73
C LYS A 251 23.98 -0.35 1.77
N LEU A 252 23.06 -1.12 2.38
CA LEU A 252 21.63 -0.82 2.48
C LEU A 252 21.27 -0.29 3.86
N PHE A 253 20.32 0.65 3.90
CA PHE A 253 19.85 1.27 5.14
C PHE A 253 18.35 1.51 5.06
N LEU A 254 17.65 1.34 6.19
CA LEU A 254 16.23 1.67 6.30
C LEU A 254 15.99 3.18 6.37
N HIS A 255 16.88 3.91 7.03
CA HIS A 255 16.68 5.32 7.27
C HIS A 255 17.37 6.20 6.21
N ARG A 256 16.71 7.33 5.86
CA ARG A 256 17.16 8.31 4.85
C ARG A 256 18.54 8.93 5.12
N SER A 257 19.00 8.93 6.37
CA SER A 257 20.35 9.38 6.70
C SER A 257 21.44 8.46 6.16
N ALA A 258 21.06 7.23 5.78
CA ALA A 258 21.97 6.14 5.44
C ALA A 258 22.96 5.83 6.55
N GLN A 259 22.43 5.71 7.78
CA GLN A 259 23.11 5.27 9.00
C GLN A 259 22.40 4.03 9.54
N PRO A 260 23.07 3.18 10.34
CA PRO A 260 22.43 2.10 11.07
C PRO A 260 21.26 2.63 11.90
N LEU A 261 20.10 1.95 11.85
CA LEU A 261 18.86 2.44 12.42
C LEU A 261 18.96 2.69 13.93
N ASP A 262 19.74 1.87 14.65
CA ASP A 262 20.01 2.01 16.08
C ASP A 262 20.89 3.22 16.45
N GLN A 263 21.59 3.82 15.46
CA GLN A 263 22.46 4.99 15.63
C GLN A 263 21.82 6.30 15.18
N VAL A 264 20.63 6.23 14.58
CA VAL A 264 19.95 7.42 14.08
C VAL A 264 19.39 8.24 15.25
N LYS A 265 19.68 9.55 15.21
CA LYS A 265 19.00 10.54 16.06
C LYS A 265 17.82 11.09 15.28
N PHE A 266 16.62 10.63 15.62
CA PHE A 266 15.39 11.07 14.96
C PHE A 266 15.10 12.53 15.28
N LYS A 267 14.69 13.29 14.26
CA LYS A 267 14.32 14.71 14.43
C LYS A 267 12.87 14.80 14.83
N PRO A 268 12.50 15.70 15.76
CA PRO A 268 11.11 15.93 16.07
C PRO A 268 10.36 16.42 14.81
N LYS A 269 9.10 16.05 14.70
CA LYS A 269 8.25 16.45 13.58
C LYS A 269 8.18 17.98 13.57
N LYS A 270 8.73 18.63 12.52
CA LYS A 270 8.39 20.02 12.23
C LYS A 270 6.94 20.02 11.77
N GLU A 271 6.14 21.02 12.19
CA GLU A 271 4.72 21.19 11.81
C GLU A 271 4.48 21.40 10.29
N GLN A 272 5.45 21.15 9.48
CA GLN A 272 5.35 21.23 8.02
C GLN A 272 4.82 19.91 7.48
N TYR A 273 3.62 19.96 6.93
CA TYR A 273 3.04 18.89 6.12
C TYR A 273 4.02 18.53 5.00
N ASP A 274 4.70 17.41 5.14
CA ASP A 274 5.50 16.85 4.05
C ASP A 274 4.55 16.12 3.09
N MET A 275 4.43 16.60 1.86
CA MET A 275 3.57 15.98 0.82
C MET A 275 3.94 14.51 0.56
N PHE A 276 5.08 14.04 1.06
CA PHE A 276 5.59 12.68 0.87
C PHE A 276 5.42 11.78 2.11
N ASP A 277 4.90 12.28 3.22
CA ASP A 277 4.73 11.52 4.48
C ASP A 277 3.87 10.26 4.35
N ASN A 278 3.18 10.08 3.23
CA ASN A 278 2.18 9.03 3.02
C ASN A 278 2.42 8.13 1.80
N VAL A 279 3.64 8.11 1.27
CA VAL A 279 3.96 7.42 0.00
C VAL A 279 3.67 5.90 0.02
N CYS A 280 3.53 5.28 1.19
CA CYS A 280 3.25 3.85 1.29
C CYS A 280 1.79 3.51 1.65
N GLU A 281 1.00 4.43 2.21
CA GLU A 281 -0.38 4.16 2.55
C GLU A 281 -1.25 4.01 1.29
N GLY A 282 -1.82 2.82 1.11
CA GLY A 282 -2.81 2.58 0.06
C GLY A 282 -2.30 2.50 -1.38
N MET A 283 -0.99 2.35 -1.63
CA MET A 283 -0.46 2.13 -2.99
C MET A 283 -0.73 0.71 -3.53
N CYS A 284 -1.79 0.06 -3.05
CA CYS A 284 -2.25 -1.20 -3.61
C CYS A 284 -2.97 -0.91 -4.94
N GLY A 285 -2.33 -1.20 -6.07
CA GLY A 285 -2.93 -1.05 -7.40
C GLY A 285 -2.35 0.06 -8.29
N VAL A 286 -1.25 0.71 -7.89
CA VAL A 286 -0.60 1.73 -8.73
C VAL A 286 0.78 1.26 -9.20
#